data_0c6f63a3cbe5ed88c3e6152e5b830b31
#
_entry.id   0c6f63a3cbe5ed88c3e6152e5b830b31
#
_cell.length_a   1.000
_cell.length_b   1.000
_cell.length_c   1.000
_cell.angle_alpha   90.00
_cell.angle_beta   90.00
_cell.angle_gamma   90.00
#
_symmetry.space_group_name_H-M   'P 1'
#
loop_
_entity.id
_entity.type
_entity.pdbx_description
1 polymer ?
#
loop_
_entity_poly.entity_id
_entity_poly.type
_entity_poly.pdbx_seq_one_letter_code
_entity_poly.pdbx_strand_id
1 'polypeptide(L)'
;MADIKHYQLLIDGEWSDASDGRVFDSVDPATGQIWARFAEANEDDVDRAVNAATRAFNDGPWATMSPTQRGHCLRRLGDLVKENGEELGRTECIDTGKLYKETRWQSNYIAEFYYFFAGCADKVHGDTLPIDKSDMFVFTKREPLGVVAAVVPWNSQLFLSAIKIGPALAAGNTVVLKASEHAAAAMLEFGKLIDQAGIPPGVVNIVLSLIHI
;
A
#
# COMPACT_ATOMS: atom_id res chain seq x y z
N MET A 1 -17.48 -24.86 -13.80
CA MET A 1 -17.41 -23.42 -13.67
C MET A 1 -16.12 -23.15 -12.90
N ALA A 2 -15.25 -22.26 -13.36
CA ALA A 2 -14.10 -21.84 -12.56
C ALA A 2 -14.63 -21.21 -11.26
N ASP A 3 -13.98 -21.51 -10.14
CA ASP A 3 -14.36 -20.98 -8.85
C ASP A 3 -14.06 -19.47 -8.87
N ILE A 4 -15.08 -18.61 -8.71
CA ILE A 4 -14.92 -17.15 -8.74
C ILE A 4 -14.21 -16.75 -7.44
N LYS A 5 -13.02 -16.16 -7.57
CA LYS A 5 -12.22 -15.74 -6.43
C LYS A 5 -12.86 -14.56 -5.71
N HIS A 6 -13.02 -14.66 -4.39
CA HIS A 6 -13.53 -13.56 -3.56
C HIS A 6 -12.36 -12.84 -2.88
N TYR A 7 -12.32 -11.52 -3.05
CA TYR A 7 -11.31 -10.64 -2.46
C TYR A 7 -11.93 -9.74 -1.40
N GLN A 8 -11.29 -9.66 -0.26
CA GLN A 8 -11.69 -8.89 0.91
C GLN A 8 -10.87 -7.60 1.05
N LEU A 9 -11.30 -6.69 1.89
CA LEU A 9 -10.55 -5.50 2.31
C LEU A 9 -9.45 -5.91 3.30
N LEU A 10 -8.34 -5.18 3.29
CA LEU A 10 -7.28 -5.31 4.30
C LEU A 10 -7.36 -4.12 5.26
N ILE A 11 -7.84 -4.34 6.48
CA ILE A 11 -7.98 -3.31 7.50
C ILE A 11 -7.39 -3.82 8.81
N ASP A 12 -6.49 -3.06 9.41
CA ASP A 12 -5.83 -3.39 10.70
C ASP A 12 -5.09 -4.74 10.70
N GLY A 13 -4.54 -5.13 9.55
CA GLY A 13 -3.88 -6.43 9.36
C GLY A 13 -4.81 -7.61 9.14
N GLU A 14 -6.12 -7.39 9.13
CA GLU A 14 -7.13 -8.42 8.95
C GLU A 14 -7.86 -8.30 7.61
N TRP A 15 -8.18 -9.44 7.02
CA TRP A 15 -9.01 -9.53 5.83
C TRP A 15 -10.49 -9.60 6.23
N SER A 16 -11.30 -8.67 5.74
CA SER A 16 -12.73 -8.60 6.06
C SER A 16 -13.56 -8.23 4.85
N ASP A 17 -14.79 -8.70 4.82
CA ASP A 17 -15.80 -8.22 3.89
C ASP A 17 -16.21 -6.78 4.24
N ALA A 18 -16.88 -6.10 3.31
CA ALA A 18 -17.48 -4.81 3.60
C ALA A 18 -18.49 -4.92 4.75
N SER A 19 -18.58 -3.89 5.58
CA SER A 19 -19.44 -3.88 6.77
C SER A 19 -20.92 -4.10 6.47
N ASP A 20 -21.37 -3.74 5.27
CA ASP A 20 -22.74 -3.96 4.78
C ASP A 20 -22.89 -5.19 3.86
N GLY A 21 -21.80 -5.93 3.63
CA GLY A 21 -21.74 -7.15 2.83
C GLY A 21 -21.86 -6.92 1.32
N ARG A 22 -21.75 -5.66 0.85
CA ARG A 22 -21.78 -5.37 -0.61
C ARG A 22 -20.53 -5.91 -1.29
N VAL A 23 -20.75 -6.37 -2.51
CA VAL A 23 -19.70 -6.84 -3.41
C VAL A 23 -19.97 -6.38 -4.83
N PHE A 24 -18.92 -6.31 -5.65
CA PHE A 24 -19.06 -6.12 -7.10
C PHE A 24 -18.17 -7.11 -7.86
N ASP A 25 -18.56 -7.38 -9.10
CA ASP A 25 -17.85 -8.33 -9.95
C ASP A 25 -16.73 -7.64 -10.73
N SER A 26 -15.59 -8.33 -10.87
CA SER A 26 -14.53 -7.98 -11.82
C SER A 26 -14.64 -8.86 -13.05
N VAL A 27 -14.57 -8.22 -14.22
CA VAL A 27 -14.66 -8.87 -15.52
C VAL A 27 -13.27 -8.89 -16.16
N ASP A 28 -12.81 -10.07 -16.55
CA ASP A 28 -11.62 -10.20 -17.38
C ASP A 28 -11.87 -9.54 -18.76
N PRO A 29 -11.16 -8.47 -19.11
CA PRO A 29 -11.38 -7.77 -20.37
C PRO A 29 -11.10 -8.59 -21.63
N ALA A 30 -10.28 -9.64 -21.53
CA ALA A 30 -9.93 -10.50 -22.66
C ALA A 30 -11.05 -11.52 -22.97
N THR A 31 -11.77 -11.99 -21.97
CA THR A 31 -12.81 -13.02 -22.12
C THR A 31 -14.23 -12.50 -21.97
N GLY A 32 -14.42 -11.34 -21.33
CA GLY A 32 -15.71 -10.80 -20.95
C GLY A 32 -16.41 -11.59 -19.84
N GLN A 33 -15.69 -12.47 -19.14
CA GLN A 33 -16.24 -13.29 -18.08
C GLN A 33 -15.91 -12.73 -16.70
N ILE A 34 -16.83 -12.91 -15.74
CA ILE A 34 -16.55 -12.62 -14.32
C ILE A 34 -15.51 -13.62 -13.83
N TRP A 35 -14.39 -13.13 -13.30
CA TRP A 35 -13.31 -13.96 -12.80
C TRP A 35 -13.06 -13.77 -11.29
N ALA A 36 -13.46 -12.61 -10.74
CA ALA A 36 -13.33 -12.31 -9.32
C ALA A 36 -14.49 -11.47 -8.80
N ARG A 37 -14.65 -11.45 -7.47
CA ARG A 37 -15.54 -10.55 -6.73
C ARG A 37 -14.74 -9.79 -5.68
N PHE A 38 -15.10 -8.55 -5.49
CA PHE A 38 -14.48 -7.66 -4.53
C PHE A 38 -15.48 -7.19 -3.49
N ALA A 39 -15.06 -7.15 -2.21
CA ALA A 39 -15.80 -6.45 -1.18
C ALA A 39 -15.84 -4.94 -1.52
N GLU A 40 -17.03 -4.34 -1.51
CA GLU A 40 -17.25 -2.92 -1.80
C GLU A 40 -17.29 -2.13 -0.49
N ALA A 41 -16.17 -1.49 -0.12
CA ALA A 41 -16.08 -0.67 1.08
C ALA A 41 -17.07 0.50 1.06
N ASN A 42 -17.62 0.82 2.21
CA ASN A 42 -18.44 2.00 2.46
C ASN A 42 -17.73 2.98 3.42
N GLU A 43 -18.42 4.05 3.83
CA GLU A 43 -17.89 5.06 4.77
C GLU A 43 -17.40 4.44 6.09
N ASP A 44 -18.14 3.50 6.68
CA ASP A 44 -17.77 2.86 7.95
C ASP A 44 -16.45 2.05 7.81
N ASP A 45 -16.24 1.41 6.65
CA ASP A 45 -15.01 0.68 6.36
C ASP A 45 -13.82 1.62 6.19
N VAL A 46 -14.02 2.77 5.54
CA VAL A 46 -12.98 3.81 5.41
C VAL A 46 -12.64 4.38 6.78
N ASP A 47 -13.63 4.67 7.61
CA ASP A 47 -13.42 5.14 8.99
C ASP A 47 -12.64 4.11 9.83
N ARG A 48 -12.96 2.83 9.71
CA ARG A 48 -12.21 1.74 10.34
C ARG A 48 -10.74 1.74 9.88
N ALA A 49 -10.50 1.87 8.58
CA ALA A 49 -9.15 1.90 8.01
C ALA A 49 -8.35 3.13 8.48
N VAL A 50 -8.97 4.32 8.48
CA VAL A 50 -8.34 5.56 8.97
C VAL A 50 -8.06 5.48 10.47
N ASN A 51 -9.00 4.96 11.26
CA ASN A 51 -8.82 4.76 12.70
C ASN A 51 -7.69 3.76 13.00
N ALA A 52 -7.60 2.65 12.25
CA ALA A 52 -6.50 1.69 12.36
C ALA A 52 -5.15 2.34 12.03
N ALA A 53 -5.08 3.08 10.92
CA ALA A 53 -3.88 3.82 10.52
C ALA A 53 -3.46 4.86 11.57
N THR A 54 -4.42 5.56 12.16
CA THR A 54 -4.19 6.56 13.21
C THR A 54 -3.64 5.92 14.49
N ARG A 55 -4.21 4.81 14.92
CA ARG A 55 -3.69 4.05 16.09
C ARG A 55 -2.27 3.54 15.83
N ALA A 56 -2.04 2.94 14.65
CA ALA A 56 -0.71 2.43 14.29
C ALA A 56 0.34 3.55 14.26
N PHE A 57 -0.04 4.75 13.83
CA PHE A 57 0.83 5.92 13.79
C PHE A 57 1.17 6.45 15.19
N ASN A 58 0.19 6.53 16.09
CA ASN A 58 0.36 7.18 17.40
C ASN A 58 0.84 6.22 18.50
N ASP A 59 0.30 5.00 18.54
CA ASP A 59 0.39 4.13 19.71
C ASP A 59 0.97 2.74 19.42
N GLY A 60 1.08 2.37 18.14
CA GLY A 60 1.53 1.05 17.71
C GLY A 60 3.06 0.88 17.71
N PRO A 61 3.54 -0.33 17.45
CA PRO A 61 4.99 -0.58 17.29
C PRO A 61 5.64 0.30 16.21
N TRP A 62 4.88 0.69 15.18
CA TRP A 62 5.34 1.57 14.11
C TRP A 62 5.76 2.95 14.63
N ALA A 63 5.02 3.52 15.58
CA ALA A 63 5.28 4.83 16.18
C ALA A 63 6.67 4.91 16.84
N THR A 64 7.15 3.80 17.39
CA THR A 64 8.46 3.72 18.09
C THR A 64 9.57 3.10 17.24
N MET A 65 9.22 2.60 16.04
CA MET A 65 10.15 1.96 15.13
C MET A 65 11.17 2.97 14.58
N SER A 66 12.46 2.67 14.72
CA SER A 66 13.51 3.53 14.18
C SER A 66 13.45 3.59 12.63
N PRO A 67 14.00 4.68 12.02
CA PRO A 67 14.08 4.75 10.56
C PRO A 67 14.77 3.54 9.91
N THR A 68 15.83 3.03 10.54
CA THR A 68 16.55 1.84 10.06
C THR A 68 15.64 0.59 10.08
N GLN A 69 14.85 0.41 11.14
CA GLN A 69 13.93 -0.73 11.25
C GLN A 69 12.83 -0.64 10.18
N ARG A 70 12.27 0.56 9.92
CA ARG A 70 11.32 0.78 8.81
C ARG A 70 11.97 0.45 7.45
N GLY A 71 13.23 0.84 7.27
CA GLY A 71 14.02 0.47 6.09
C GLY A 71 14.16 -1.03 5.92
N HIS A 72 14.35 -1.80 7.00
CA HIS A 72 14.38 -3.26 6.95
C HIS A 72 13.05 -3.85 6.50
N CYS A 73 11.91 -3.36 7.01
CA CYS A 73 10.58 -3.78 6.56
C CYS A 73 10.38 -3.51 5.06
N LEU A 74 10.76 -2.32 4.59
CA LEU A 74 10.66 -1.96 3.18
C LEU A 74 11.56 -2.83 2.30
N ARG A 75 12.78 -3.14 2.74
CA ARG A 75 13.67 -4.06 2.01
C ARG A 75 13.05 -5.45 1.91
N ARG A 76 12.54 -5.98 3.01
CA ARG A 76 11.87 -7.27 3.01
C ARG A 76 10.62 -7.27 2.13
N LEU A 77 9.86 -6.17 2.11
CA LEU A 77 8.73 -6.02 1.19
C LEU A 77 9.18 -6.06 -0.27
N GLY A 78 10.30 -5.40 -0.60
CA GLY A 78 10.91 -5.47 -1.93
C GLY A 78 11.28 -6.90 -2.32
N ASP A 79 11.91 -7.67 -1.41
CA ASP A 79 12.25 -9.08 -1.64
C ASP A 79 11.00 -9.91 -1.93
N LEU A 80 9.95 -9.76 -1.11
CA LEU A 80 8.69 -10.48 -1.27
C LEU A 80 7.98 -10.13 -2.58
N VAL A 81 7.95 -8.85 -2.95
CA VAL A 81 7.39 -8.41 -4.24
C VAL A 81 8.14 -9.04 -5.40
N LYS A 82 9.47 -9.11 -5.33
CA LYS A 82 10.30 -9.74 -6.36
C LYS A 82 10.07 -11.25 -6.44
N GLU A 83 9.99 -11.91 -5.29
CA GLU A 83 9.68 -13.35 -5.19
C GLU A 83 8.30 -13.69 -5.79
N ASN A 84 7.31 -12.81 -5.64
CA ASN A 84 5.94 -12.98 -6.11
C ASN A 84 5.62 -12.24 -7.43
N GLY A 85 6.62 -11.65 -8.09
CA GLY A 85 6.43 -10.78 -9.25
C GLY A 85 5.72 -11.43 -10.42
N GLU A 86 5.87 -12.75 -10.60
CA GLU A 86 5.20 -13.51 -11.65
C GLU A 86 3.69 -13.65 -11.41
N GLU A 87 3.29 -13.97 -10.17
CA GLU A 87 1.89 -14.10 -9.77
C GLU A 87 1.18 -12.74 -9.74
N LEU A 88 1.83 -11.72 -9.18
CA LEU A 88 1.33 -10.35 -9.18
C LEU A 88 1.11 -9.83 -10.61
N GLY A 89 2.08 -10.06 -11.51
CA GLY A 89 1.97 -9.67 -12.91
C GLY A 89 0.89 -10.43 -13.66
N ARG A 90 0.69 -11.72 -13.36
CA ARG A 90 -0.40 -12.52 -13.95
C ARG A 90 -1.76 -12.02 -13.49
N THR A 91 -1.91 -11.75 -12.21
CA THR A 91 -3.15 -11.21 -11.62
C THR A 91 -3.49 -9.83 -12.22
N GLU A 92 -2.50 -8.93 -12.32
CA GLU A 92 -2.71 -7.62 -12.95
C GLU A 92 -3.09 -7.75 -14.44
N CYS A 93 -2.50 -8.70 -15.15
CA CYS A 93 -2.83 -8.96 -16.57
C CYS A 93 -4.30 -9.38 -16.75
N ILE A 94 -4.79 -10.31 -15.93
CA ILE A 94 -6.17 -10.79 -16.01
C ILE A 94 -7.15 -9.67 -15.68
N ASP A 95 -6.85 -8.89 -14.63
CA ASP A 95 -7.74 -7.86 -14.10
C ASP A 95 -7.80 -6.60 -14.99
N THR A 96 -6.71 -6.27 -15.69
CA THR A 96 -6.59 -5.04 -16.49
C THR A 96 -6.66 -5.25 -18.00
N GLY A 97 -6.45 -6.47 -18.48
CA GLY A 97 -6.29 -6.77 -19.91
C GLY A 97 -4.96 -6.32 -20.52
N LYS A 98 -3.99 -5.86 -19.71
CA LYS A 98 -2.64 -5.48 -20.19
C LYS A 98 -1.86 -6.71 -20.66
N LEU A 99 -0.85 -6.46 -21.48
CA LEU A 99 0.05 -7.53 -21.92
C LEU A 99 0.79 -8.15 -20.73
N TYR A 100 0.73 -9.46 -20.59
CA TYR A 100 1.40 -10.19 -19.51
C TYR A 100 2.91 -9.92 -19.45
N LYS A 101 3.58 -9.78 -20.59
CA LYS A 101 5.00 -9.41 -20.63
C LYS A 101 5.28 -8.08 -19.93
N GLU A 102 4.37 -7.11 -20.08
CA GLU A 102 4.47 -5.79 -19.45
C GLU A 102 4.19 -5.85 -17.96
N THR A 103 3.06 -6.46 -17.55
CA THR A 103 2.68 -6.55 -16.13
C THR A 103 3.70 -7.35 -15.32
N ARG A 104 4.20 -8.47 -15.86
CA ARG A 104 5.27 -9.25 -15.26
C ARG A 104 6.55 -8.44 -15.08
N TRP A 105 6.97 -7.67 -16.11
CA TRP A 105 8.14 -6.82 -16.00
C TRP A 105 7.95 -5.75 -14.95
N GLN A 106 6.81 -5.04 -14.97
CA GLN A 106 6.50 -4.01 -13.97
C GLN A 106 6.49 -4.57 -12.55
N SER A 107 5.83 -5.70 -12.32
CA SER A 107 5.76 -6.34 -10.99
C SER A 107 7.13 -6.70 -10.42
N ASN A 108 8.06 -7.15 -11.28
CA ASN A 108 9.44 -7.38 -10.85
C ASN A 108 10.20 -6.06 -10.60
N TYR A 109 9.96 -5.03 -11.43
CA TYR A 109 10.67 -3.77 -11.34
C TYR A 109 10.28 -2.93 -10.12
N ILE A 110 9.05 -3.02 -9.65
CA ILE A 110 8.60 -2.24 -8.49
C ILE A 110 9.34 -2.56 -7.19
N ALA A 111 9.98 -3.72 -7.09
CA ALA A 111 10.86 -4.06 -5.96
C ALA A 111 11.98 -3.02 -5.78
N GLU A 112 12.50 -2.46 -6.89
CA GLU A 112 13.56 -1.45 -6.86
C GLU A 112 13.12 -0.15 -6.17
N PHE A 113 11.82 0.21 -6.25
CA PHE A 113 11.30 1.35 -5.50
C PHE A 113 11.34 1.10 -3.99
N TYR A 114 10.94 -0.09 -3.54
CA TYR A 114 11.02 -0.43 -2.12
C TYR A 114 12.45 -0.47 -1.62
N TYR A 115 13.39 -1.00 -2.40
CA TYR A 115 14.83 -0.97 -2.07
C TYR A 115 15.37 0.46 -1.99
N PHE A 116 15.01 1.31 -2.95
CA PHE A 116 15.41 2.71 -2.94
C PHE A 116 14.91 3.43 -1.68
N PHE A 117 13.61 3.35 -1.39
CA PHE A 117 13.04 4.01 -0.22
C PHE A 117 13.47 3.37 1.11
N ALA A 118 13.74 2.07 1.13
CA ALA A 118 14.39 1.42 2.27
C ALA A 118 15.75 2.06 2.58
N GLY A 119 16.54 2.35 1.54
CA GLY A 119 17.82 3.04 1.66
C GLY A 119 17.71 4.52 2.04
N CYS A 120 16.55 5.15 1.82
CA CYS A 120 16.29 6.54 2.17
C CYS A 120 15.74 6.73 3.59
N ALA A 121 15.20 5.69 4.23
CA ALA A 121 14.44 5.82 5.46
C ALA A 121 15.23 6.49 6.61
N ASP A 122 16.51 6.21 6.73
CA ASP A 122 17.41 6.77 7.74
C ASP A 122 18.27 7.95 7.22
N LYS A 123 17.92 8.50 6.05
CA LYS A 123 18.62 9.61 5.41
C LYS A 123 17.82 10.92 5.41
N VAL A 124 16.65 10.93 6.05
CA VAL A 124 15.79 12.11 6.14
C VAL A 124 16.31 13.00 7.29
N HIS A 125 17.07 14.02 6.96
CA HIS A 125 17.65 14.96 7.93
C HIS A 125 17.10 16.37 7.70
N GLY A 126 17.28 17.24 8.69
CA GLY A 126 16.99 18.66 8.63
C GLY A 126 18.26 19.48 8.46
N ASP A 127 18.10 20.79 8.52
CA ASP A 127 19.15 21.80 8.32
C ASP A 127 19.45 22.53 9.62
N THR A 128 20.70 22.95 9.79
CA THR A 128 21.10 23.95 10.81
C THR A 128 21.05 25.33 10.17
N LEU A 129 20.32 26.26 10.80
CA LEU A 129 20.09 27.60 10.27
C LEU A 129 20.99 28.62 10.98
N PRO A 130 21.70 29.52 10.23
CA PRO A 130 22.43 30.61 10.82
C PRO A 130 21.46 31.63 11.44
N ILE A 131 21.86 32.20 12.59
CA ILE A 131 21.09 33.20 13.31
C ILE A 131 22.04 34.17 14.02
N ASP A 132 21.68 35.47 14.07
CA ASP A 132 22.47 36.54 14.67
C ASP A 132 22.37 36.60 16.21
N LYS A 133 22.11 35.48 16.88
CA LYS A 133 22.06 35.38 18.34
C LYS A 133 22.98 34.29 18.81
N SER A 134 23.99 34.65 19.55
CA SER A 134 25.03 33.74 20.03
C SER A 134 24.58 32.72 21.10
N ASP A 135 23.46 33.01 21.74
CA ASP A 135 22.83 32.17 22.79
C ASP A 135 21.71 31.25 22.28
N MET A 136 21.51 31.18 20.94
CA MET A 136 20.47 30.36 20.31
C MET A 136 21.08 29.40 19.27
N PHE A 137 20.45 28.23 19.18
CA PHE A 137 20.70 27.24 18.12
C PHE A 137 19.40 26.92 17.41
N VAL A 138 19.37 27.05 16.08
CA VAL A 138 18.17 26.83 15.27
C VAL A 138 18.40 25.71 14.25
N PHE A 139 17.49 24.76 14.23
CA PHE A 139 17.51 23.66 13.29
C PHE A 139 16.09 23.29 12.84
N THR A 140 15.98 22.65 11.68
CA THR A 140 14.74 22.01 11.21
C THR A 140 14.78 20.52 11.50
N LYS A 141 13.63 19.92 11.78
CA LYS A 141 13.43 18.49 11.90
C LYS A 141 12.32 18.06 10.97
N ARG A 142 12.58 17.04 10.16
CA ARG A 142 11.54 16.41 9.34
C ARG A 142 10.79 15.39 10.18
N GLU A 143 9.47 15.49 10.17
CA GLU A 143 8.57 14.58 10.89
C GLU A 143 7.54 14.00 9.93
N PRO A 144 7.03 12.76 10.18
CA PRO A 144 5.95 12.20 9.39
C PRO A 144 4.67 13.04 9.51
N LEU A 145 3.87 13.05 8.44
CA LEU A 145 2.59 13.79 8.41
C LEU A 145 1.46 13.09 9.15
N GLY A 146 1.53 11.77 9.29
CA GLY A 146 0.50 10.96 9.92
C GLY A 146 -0.07 9.91 8.95
N VAL A 147 -1.40 9.92 8.79
CA VAL A 147 -2.11 9.03 7.87
C VAL A 147 -2.10 9.61 6.46
N VAL A 148 -1.62 8.84 5.50
CA VAL A 148 -1.57 9.20 4.07
C VAL A 148 -2.65 8.46 3.31
N ALA A 149 -3.53 9.18 2.63
CA ALA A 149 -4.44 8.61 1.66
C ALA A 149 -3.72 8.40 0.31
N ALA A 150 -3.60 7.15 -0.12
CA ALA A 150 -2.98 6.77 -1.39
C ALA A 150 -4.06 6.30 -2.38
N VAL A 151 -4.55 7.20 -3.23
CA VAL A 151 -5.52 6.85 -4.29
C VAL A 151 -4.77 6.42 -5.53
N VAL A 152 -5.05 5.23 -6.05
CA VAL A 152 -4.38 4.68 -7.23
C VAL A 152 -5.39 4.30 -8.32
N PRO A 153 -5.04 4.55 -9.60
CA PRO A 153 -5.89 4.18 -10.73
C PRO A 153 -5.72 2.70 -11.10
N TRP A 154 -6.50 2.24 -12.07
CA TRP A 154 -6.54 0.85 -12.53
C TRP A 154 -5.36 0.42 -13.43
N ASN A 155 -4.77 1.35 -14.17
CA ASN A 155 -3.90 1.04 -15.32
C ASN A 155 -2.48 0.54 -14.98
N SER A 156 -2.00 0.72 -13.75
CA SER A 156 -0.70 0.23 -13.25
C SER A 156 -0.69 0.32 -11.73
N GLN A 157 -1.65 -0.28 -11.08
CA GLN A 157 -1.91 -0.08 -9.66
C GLN A 157 -0.74 -0.49 -8.76
N LEU A 158 -0.07 -1.61 -9.04
CA LEU A 158 1.11 -2.03 -8.29
C LEU A 158 2.25 -1.01 -8.38
N PHE A 159 2.51 -0.51 -9.60
CA PHE A 159 3.56 0.48 -9.83
C PHE A 159 3.22 1.82 -9.15
N LEU A 160 2.00 2.31 -9.35
CA LEU A 160 1.56 3.60 -8.82
C LEU A 160 1.35 3.57 -7.30
N SER A 161 1.09 2.41 -6.70
CA SER A 161 1.09 2.26 -5.25
C SER A 161 2.50 2.22 -4.68
N ALA A 162 3.45 1.56 -5.32
CA ALA A 162 4.83 1.49 -4.85
C ALA A 162 5.47 2.88 -4.70
N ILE A 163 5.23 3.79 -5.67
CA ILE A 163 5.72 5.18 -5.62
C ILE A 163 5.03 6.06 -4.57
N LYS A 164 3.96 5.58 -3.94
CA LYS A 164 3.25 6.27 -2.83
C LYS A 164 3.54 5.59 -1.49
N ILE A 165 3.41 4.27 -1.41
CA ILE A 165 3.62 3.50 -0.18
C ILE A 165 5.09 3.56 0.26
N GLY A 166 6.03 3.36 -0.67
CA GLY A 166 7.46 3.35 -0.37
C GLY A 166 7.93 4.61 0.39
N PRO A 167 7.76 5.82 -0.18
CA PRO A 167 8.17 7.05 0.50
C PRO A 167 7.35 7.35 1.75
N ALA A 168 6.05 7.04 1.76
CA ALA A 168 5.20 7.27 2.93
C ALA A 168 5.69 6.47 4.14
N LEU A 169 5.94 5.17 3.96
CA LEU A 169 6.45 4.30 5.02
C LEU A 169 7.89 4.63 5.42
N ALA A 170 8.76 4.94 4.46
CA ALA A 170 10.14 5.35 4.74
C ALA A 170 10.16 6.58 5.67
N ALA A 171 9.29 7.56 5.41
CA ALA A 171 9.16 8.76 6.23
C ALA A 171 8.48 8.50 7.59
N GLY A 172 7.91 7.32 7.83
CA GLY A 172 7.26 6.96 9.09
C GLY A 172 5.75 7.20 9.13
N ASN A 173 5.13 7.52 8.01
CA ASN A 173 3.67 7.64 7.91
C ASN A 173 3.01 6.26 7.91
N THR A 174 1.69 6.24 8.13
CA THR A 174 0.81 5.11 7.84
C THR A 174 -0.02 5.40 6.58
N VAL A 175 -0.61 4.36 5.98
CA VAL A 175 -1.25 4.49 4.66
C VAL A 175 -2.63 3.85 4.67
N VAL A 176 -3.62 4.57 4.14
CA VAL A 176 -4.88 4.02 3.65
C VAL A 176 -4.85 4.12 2.12
N LEU A 177 -4.75 2.96 1.46
CA LEU A 177 -4.74 2.87 0.02
C LEU A 177 -6.15 2.60 -0.50
N LYS A 178 -6.66 3.48 -1.36
CA LYS A 178 -7.88 3.26 -2.12
C LYS A 178 -7.49 2.70 -3.49
N ALA A 179 -7.74 1.41 -3.70
CA ALA A 179 -7.57 0.76 -5.00
C ALA A 179 -8.70 1.14 -5.96
N SER A 180 -8.47 0.96 -7.27
CA SER A 180 -9.49 1.23 -8.27
C SER A 180 -10.52 0.10 -8.35
N GLU A 181 -11.77 0.45 -8.50
CA GLU A 181 -12.89 -0.47 -8.73
C GLU A 181 -12.78 -1.23 -10.06
N HIS A 182 -12.06 -0.70 -11.03
CA HIS A 182 -11.88 -1.33 -12.35
C HIS A 182 -10.86 -2.45 -12.37
N ALA A 183 -9.91 -2.46 -11.43
CA ALA A 183 -8.92 -3.52 -11.25
C ALA A 183 -8.24 -3.35 -9.89
N ALA A 184 -8.37 -4.32 -9.01
CA ALA A 184 -7.84 -4.24 -7.66
C ALA A 184 -7.15 -5.52 -7.20
N ALA A 185 -7.34 -6.62 -7.91
CA ALA A 185 -6.89 -7.93 -7.46
C ALA A 185 -5.38 -7.98 -7.16
N ALA A 186 -4.56 -7.40 -8.02
CA ALA A 186 -3.12 -7.38 -7.81
C ALA A 186 -2.71 -6.60 -6.54
N MET A 187 -3.47 -5.55 -6.18
CA MET A 187 -3.25 -4.82 -4.93
C MET A 187 -3.62 -5.63 -3.70
N LEU A 188 -4.67 -6.43 -3.78
CA LEU A 188 -5.09 -7.30 -2.68
C LEU A 188 -4.16 -8.51 -2.54
N GLU A 189 -3.62 -9.03 -3.67
CA GLU A 189 -2.52 -10.01 -3.60
C GLU A 189 -1.24 -9.40 -2.97
N PHE A 190 -0.88 -8.18 -3.35
CA PHE A 190 0.22 -7.45 -2.72
C PHE A 190 -0.02 -7.25 -1.21
N GLY A 191 -1.26 -6.98 -0.80
CA GLY A 191 -1.64 -6.85 0.61
C GLY A 191 -1.21 -8.02 1.48
N LYS A 192 -1.18 -9.25 0.94
CA LYS A 192 -0.72 -10.46 1.64
C LYS A 192 0.77 -10.44 1.98
N LEU A 193 1.55 -9.58 1.35
CA LEU A 193 2.99 -9.46 1.57
C LEU A 193 3.33 -8.47 2.69
N ILE A 194 2.38 -7.63 3.10
CA ILE A 194 2.60 -6.57 4.10
C ILE A 194 3.01 -7.17 5.45
N ASP A 195 2.23 -8.09 5.98
CA ASP A 195 2.52 -8.77 7.26
C ASP A 195 3.83 -9.57 7.17
N GLN A 196 4.06 -10.30 6.08
CA GLN A 196 5.29 -11.07 5.86
C GLN A 196 6.55 -10.21 5.80
N ALA A 197 6.40 -8.92 5.50
CA ALA A 197 7.49 -7.94 5.52
C ALA A 197 7.79 -7.40 6.92
N GLY A 198 7.01 -7.79 7.94
CA GLY A 198 7.13 -7.30 9.31
C GLY A 198 6.57 -5.88 9.50
N ILE A 199 5.70 -5.44 8.61
CA ILE A 199 4.96 -4.18 8.75
C ILE A 199 3.78 -4.42 9.69
N PRO A 200 3.69 -3.69 10.83
CA PRO A 200 2.65 -3.95 11.83
C PRO A 200 1.22 -3.73 11.32
N PRO A 201 0.22 -4.39 11.92
CA PRO A 201 -1.19 -4.14 11.65
C PRO A 201 -1.54 -2.65 11.68
N GLY A 202 -2.46 -2.22 10.83
CA GLY A 202 -2.92 -0.84 10.72
C GLY A 202 -1.98 0.12 9.96
N VAL A 203 -0.69 -0.21 9.78
CA VAL A 203 0.26 0.66 9.07
C VAL A 203 -0.08 0.80 7.60
N VAL A 204 -0.55 -0.27 6.94
CA VAL A 204 -1.08 -0.24 5.58
C VAL A 204 -2.45 -0.87 5.57
N ASN A 205 -3.43 -0.13 5.09
CA ASN A 205 -4.80 -0.58 4.92
C ASN A 205 -5.17 -0.44 3.45
N ILE A 206 -5.93 -1.40 2.89
CA ILE A 206 -6.34 -1.39 1.49
C ILE A 206 -7.86 -1.48 1.45
N VAL A 207 -8.48 -0.42 0.96
CA VAL A 207 -9.93 -0.33 0.77
C VAL A 207 -10.25 -0.23 -0.71
N LEU A 208 -11.43 -0.67 -1.09
CA LEU A 208 -11.86 -0.75 -2.47
C LEU A 208 -13.33 -0.38 -2.58
N SER A 209 -13.61 0.65 -3.34
CA SER A 209 -14.99 1.09 -3.59
C SER A 209 -15.04 1.96 -4.84
N LEU A 210 -16.23 2.32 -5.24
CA LEU A 210 -16.49 3.40 -6.20
C LEU A 210 -15.91 4.72 -5.65
N ILE A 211 -15.70 5.69 -6.54
CA ILE A 211 -15.00 6.94 -6.23
C ILE A 211 -15.64 7.81 -5.14
N HIS A 212 -16.87 7.50 -4.74
CA HIS A 212 -17.69 8.33 -3.85
C HIS A 212 -17.70 7.90 -2.37
N ILE A 213 -16.68 7.18 -1.90
CA ILE A 213 -16.52 6.91 -0.47
C ILE A 213 -15.65 7.96 0.20
#